data_ed6095b034cb401a86e73b77cb351b3a
#
_entry.id   ed6095b034cb401a86e73b77cb351b3a
#
_cell.length_a   1.000
_cell.length_b   1.000
_cell.length_c   1.000
_cell.angle_alpha   90.00
_cell.angle_beta   90.00
_cell.angle_gamma   90.00
#
_symmetry.space_group_name_H-M   'P 1'
#
loop_
_entity.id
_entity.type
_entity.pdbx_description
1 polymer ?
#
loop_
_entity_poly.entity_id
_entity_poly.type
_entity_poly.pdbx_seq_one_letter_code
_entity_poly.pdbx_strand_id
1 'polypeptide(L)'
;MKILAIRLKNLTSIEGAVEVDFAMEPLNSAGIFAISGATGAGKSTLLDALCLALYDKAPRFANSVESINLADVGDNQINQSDVRNLLRRGTTDGYAEVDFLGVDGHRYRSRWSVRRTRNKVSGSLQPQTMEVKELDTGLSLIHI
;
A
#
# COMPACT_ATOMS: atom_id res chain seq x y z
N MET A 1 4.07 4.97 -18.30
CA MET A 1 3.53 4.02 -17.32
C MET A 1 2.02 4.18 -17.24
N LYS A 2 1.28 3.08 -17.25
CA LYS A 2 -0.19 3.07 -17.08
C LYS A 2 -0.52 2.14 -15.91
N ILE A 3 -1.27 2.63 -14.92
CA ILE A 3 -1.73 1.79 -13.80
C ILE A 3 -2.83 0.87 -14.31
N LEU A 4 -2.73 -0.42 -14.01
CA LEU A 4 -3.68 -1.45 -14.42
C LEU A 4 -4.59 -1.89 -13.26
N ALA A 5 -4.04 -2.01 -12.05
CA ALA A 5 -4.81 -2.33 -10.86
C ALA A 5 -4.12 -1.82 -9.59
N ILE A 6 -4.92 -1.54 -8.56
CA ILE A 6 -4.46 -1.28 -7.20
C ILE A 6 -5.14 -2.29 -6.29
N ARG A 7 -4.36 -2.97 -5.44
CA ARG A 7 -4.85 -3.86 -4.40
C ARG A 7 -4.26 -3.45 -3.07
N LEU A 8 -5.04 -3.54 -2.03
CA LEU A 8 -4.57 -3.26 -0.67
C LEU A 8 -5.31 -4.13 0.35
N LYS A 9 -4.68 -4.32 1.48
CA LYS A 9 -5.25 -5.07 2.60
C LYS A 9 -4.88 -4.41 3.92
N ASN A 10 -5.86 -4.21 4.77
CA ASN A 10 -5.68 -3.74 6.15
C ASN A 10 -4.82 -2.48 6.25
N LEU A 11 -5.13 -1.47 5.47
CA LEU A 11 -4.46 -0.17 5.55
C LEU A 11 -5.43 0.91 6.04
N THR A 12 -5.05 1.62 7.05
CA THR A 12 -5.78 2.74 7.67
C THR A 12 -7.25 2.41 7.97
N SER A 13 -8.21 3.02 7.27
CA SER A 13 -9.65 2.80 7.44
C SER A 13 -10.17 1.54 6.71
N ILE A 14 -9.39 0.98 5.79
CA ILE A 14 -9.81 -0.17 5.00
C ILE A 14 -9.47 -1.46 5.74
N GLU A 15 -10.48 -2.25 6.02
CA GLU A 15 -10.38 -3.59 6.60
C GLU A 15 -10.52 -4.65 5.52
N GLY A 16 -9.70 -5.71 5.61
CA GLY A 16 -9.69 -6.76 4.61
C GLY A 16 -9.04 -6.34 3.30
N ALA A 17 -9.22 -7.14 2.27
CA ALA A 17 -8.64 -6.92 0.95
C ALA A 17 -9.62 -6.18 0.04
N VAL A 18 -9.10 -5.19 -0.67
CA VAL A 18 -9.83 -4.38 -1.67
C VAL A 18 -9.02 -4.34 -2.96
N GLU A 19 -9.69 -4.42 -4.09
CA GLU A 19 -9.12 -4.30 -5.43
C GLU A 19 -9.87 -3.27 -6.26
N VAL A 20 -9.12 -2.45 -7.00
CA VAL A 20 -9.62 -1.59 -8.07
C VAL A 20 -8.90 -1.96 -9.34
N ASP A 21 -9.62 -2.54 -10.29
CA ASP A 21 -9.08 -2.96 -11.59
C ASP A 21 -9.43 -1.91 -12.66
N PHE A 22 -8.41 -1.20 -13.12
CA PHE A 22 -8.54 -0.14 -14.15
C PHE A 22 -8.47 -0.72 -15.57
N ALA A 23 -8.13 -2.00 -15.73
CA ALA A 23 -8.13 -2.67 -17.01
C ALA A 23 -9.52 -3.18 -17.41
N MET A 24 -10.48 -3.19 -16.48
CA MET A 24 -11.87 -3.56 -16.73
C MET A 24 -12.73 -2.35 -17.11
N GLU A 25 -13.76 -2.60 -17.91
CA GLU A 25 -14.77 -1.58 -18.24
C GLU A 25 -15.67 -1.29 -17.02
N PRO A 26 -16.11 -0.04 -16.83
CA PRO A 26 -15.93 1.13 -17.72
C PRO A 26 -14.62 1.90 -17.56
N LEU A 27 -13.76 1.54 -16.60
CA LEU A 27 -12.55 2.30 -16.26
C LEU A 27 -11.51 2.25 -17.37
N ASN A 28 -11.42 1.14 -18.09
CA ASN A 28 -10.41 0.98 -19.15
C ASN A 28 -10.60 1.96 -20.32
N SER A 29 -11.85 2.23 -20.68
CA SER A 29 -12.18 3.18 -21.76
C SER A 29 -12.37 4.61 -21.29
N ALA A 30 -12.53 4.84 -19.99
CA ALA A 30 -12.65 6.17 -19.41
C ALA A 30 -11.30 6.89 -19.45
N GLY A 31 -11.18 7.98 -20.19
CA GLY A 31 -9.94 8.78 -20.19
C GLY A 31 -9.69 9.47 -18.84
N ILE A 32 -10.74 9.82 -18.13
CA ILE A 32 -10.72 10.45 -16.81
C ILE A 32 -11.80 9.79 -15.94
N PHE A 33 -11.50 9.53 -14.69
CA PHE A 33 -12.46 9.09 -13.68
C PHE A 33 -12.21 9.78 -12.34
N ALA A 34 -13.22 9.84 -11.49
CA ALA A 34 -13.14 10.44 -10.18
C ALA A 34 -13.34 9.39 -9.08
N ILE A 35 -12.54 9.48 -8.02
CA ILE A 35 -12.73 8.69 -6.80
C ILE A 35 -13.52 9.58 -5.82
N SER A 36 -14.77 9.22 -5.55
CA SER A 36 -15.66 9.96 -4.66
C SER A 36 -16.12 9.09 -3.49
N GLY A 37 -16.57 9.74 -2.43
CA GLY A 37 -17.07 9.05 -1.24
C GLY A 37 -17.05 9.97 -0.01
N ALA A 38 -17.71 9.55 1.06
CA ALA A 38 -17.73 10.27 2.32
C ALA A 38 -16.31 10.41 2.94
N THR A 39 -16.15 11.37 3.84
CA THR A 39 -14.93 11.48 4.66
C THR A 39 -14.69 10.17 5.42
N GLY A 40 -13.47 9.67 5.41
CA GLY A 40 -13.11 8.40 6.04
C GLY A 40 -13.37 7.14 5.20
N ALA A 41 -13.97 7.26 4.01
CA ALA A 41 -14.27 6.12 3.14
C ALA A 41 -13.02 5.43 2.51
N GLY A 42 -11.82 5.93 2.76
CA GLY A 42 -10.59 5.33 2.25
C GLY A 42 -10.05 5.88 0.93
N LYS A 43 -10.58 7.00 0.44
CA LYS A 43 -10.10 7.65 -0.81
C LYS A 43 -8.59 7.94 -0.78
N SER A 44 -8.14 8.60 0.28
CA SER A 44 -6.71 8.89 0.48
C SER A 44 -5.88 7.63 0.71
N THR A 45 -6.48 6.58 1.27
CA THR A 45 -5.82 5.29 1.47
C THR A 45 -5.48 4.60 0.14
N LEU A 46 -6.32 4.75 -0.89
CA LEU A 46 -5.98 4.27 -2.24
C LEU A 46 -4.76 4.98 -2.82
N LEU A 47 -4.65 6.28 -2.60
CA LEU A 47 -3.47 7.06 -3.03
C LEU A 47 -2.23 6.68 -2.23
N ASP A 48 -2.36 6.50 -0.91
CA ASP A 48 -1.25 6.00 -0.08
C ASP A 48 -0.81 4.61 -0.53
N ALA A 49 -1.74 3.70 -0.84
CA ALA A 49 -1.42 2.36 -1.33
C ALA A 49 -0.62 2.40 -2.64
N LEU A 50 -1.00 3.27 -3.58
CA LEU A 50 -0.26 3.48 -4.81
C LEU A 50 1.18 3.93 -4.53
N CYS A 51 1.34 4.93 -3.66
CA CYS A 51 2.66 5.47 -3.32
C CYS A 51 3.51 4.50 -2.49
N LEU A 52 2.91 3.75 -1.56
CA LEU A 52 3.61 2.68 -0.83
C LEU A 52 4.16 1.63 -1.77
N ALA A 53 3.32 1.10 -2.67
CA ALA A 53 3.71 0.04 -3.58
C ALA A 53 4.82 0.47 -4.55
N LEU A 54 4.84 1.73 -4.97
CA LEU A 54 5.81 2.22 -5.96
C LEU A 54 7.06 2.84 -5.34
N TYR A 55 6.97 3.44 -4.14
CA TYR A 55 8.01 4.31 -3.61
C TYR A 55 8.37 4.09 -2.14
N ASP A 56 7.70 3.19 -1.43
CA ASP A 56 7.81 3.01 0.05
C ASP A 56 7.57 4.34 0.80
N LYS A 57 6.63 5.14 0.31
CA LYS A 57 6.28 6.45 0.87
C LYS A 57 4.76 6.63 0.90
N ALA A 58 4.29 7.49 1.80
CA ALA A 58 2.90 7.88 1.85
C ALA A 58 2.77 9.41 1.79
N PRO A 59 1.92 9.95 0.89
CA PRO A 59 1.75 11.40 0.74
C PRO A 59 1.35 12.10 2.04
N ARG A 60 0.57 11.44 2.89
CA ARG A 60 0.14 12.00 4.18
C ARG A 60 1.29 12.30 5.15
N PHE A 61 2.46 11.70 4.96
CA PHE A 61 3.64 11.92 5.80
C PHE A 61 4.66 12.88 5.17
N ALA A 62 4.43 13.35 3.95
CA ALA A 62 5.38 14.17 3.21
C ALA A 62 5.74 15.51 3.91
N ASN A 63 4.82 16.04 4.71
CA ASN A 63 4.97 17.32 5.41
C ASN A 63 5.10 17.17 6.94
N SER A 64 5.36 15.96 7.46
CA SER A 64 5.56 15.79 8.89
C SER A 64 6.93 16.35 9.31
N VAL A 65 6.91 17.50 9.95
CA VAL A 65 8.10 18.23 10.38
C VAL A 65 8.57 17.75 11.77
N GLU A 66 7.69 17.15 12.56
CA GLU A 66 7.98 16.75 13.93
C GLU A 66 8.17 15.23 14.05
N SER A 67 9.24 14.85 14.74
CA SER A 67 9.51 13.45 15.08
C SER A 67 8.75 13.07 16.37
N ILE A 68 7.47 12.77 16.23
CA ILE A 68 6.63 12.30 17.34
C ILE A 68 6.59 10.77 17.30
N ASN A 69 6.81 10.15 18.45
CA ASN A 69 6.65 8.71 18.61
C ASN A 69 5.24 8.39 19.11
N LEU A 70 4.58 7.49 18.43
CA LEU A 70 3.26 6.99 18.77
C LEU A 70 3.39 5.63 19.48
N ALA A 71 2.53 5.38 20.45
CA ALA A 71 2.42 4.07 21.06
C ALA A 71 1.98 3.03 20.03
N ASP A 72 2.70 1.92 20.00
CA ASP A 72 2.30 0.70 19.31
C ASP A 72 1.86 -0.35 20.35
N VAL A 73 2.08 -1.59 20.11
CA VAL A 73 1.67 -2.71 21.00
C VAL A 73 2.67 -2.86 22.15
N GLY A 74 2.16 -2.97 23.38
CA GLY A 74 2.99 -3.06 24.57
C GLY A 74 3.74 -1.74 24.79
N ASP A 75 5.04 -1.83 25.13
CA ASP A 75 5.93 -0.68 25.34
C ASP A 75 6.60 -0.19 24.05
N ASN A 76 6.24 -0.77 22.90
CA ASN A 76 6.82 -0.38 21.62
C ASN A 76 6.31 1.00 21.19
N GLN A 77 7.17 1.74 20.55
CA GLN A 77 6.86 3.03 19.93
C GLN A 77 7.27 3.01 18.47
N ILE A 78 6.56 3.77 17.65
CA ILE A 78 6.84 3.95 16.24
C ILE A 78 6.76 5.44 15.89
N ASN A 79 7.67 5.92 15.04
CA ASN A 79 7.62 7.30 14.59
C ASN A 79 6.32 7.57 13.82
N GLN A 80 5.71 8.72 14.04
CA GLN A 80 4.46 9.13 13.39
C GLN A 80 4.55 9.08 11.87
N SER A 81 5.69 9.41 11.29
CA SER A 81 5.91 9.43 9.84
C SER A 81 6.37 8.08 9.25
N ASP A 82 6.51 7.05 10.09
CA ASP A 82 6.87 5.71 9.63
C ASP A 82 5.71 5.11 8.84
N VAL A 83 5.98 4.69 7.61
CA VAL A 83 4.97 4.14 6.70
C VAL A 83 4.25 2.90 7.24
N ARG A 84 4.89 2.16 8.16
CA ARG A 84 4.28 1.00 8.82
C ARG A 84 3.10 1.37 9.72
N ASN A 85 2.97 2.65 10.11
CA ASN A 85 1.79 3.17 10.81
C ASN A 85 0.50 3.10 9.98
N LEU A 86 0.62 2.90 8.67
CA LEU A 86 -0.53 2.71 7.80
C LEU A 86 -1.18 1.33 7.97
N LEU A 87 -0.48 0.37 8.60
CA LEU A 87 -1.13 -0.89 8.98
C LEU A 87 -2.28 -0.61 9.93
N ARG A 88 -3.48 -1.10 9.57
CA ARG A 88 -4.68 -0.95 10.36
C ARG A 88 -4.47 -1.52 11.78
N ARG A 89 -4.84 -0.74 12.79
CA ARG A 89 -4.80 -1.18 14.19
C ARG A 89 -5.68 -2.43 14.39
N GLY A 90 -5.18 -3.38 15.17
CA GLY A 90 -5.88 -4.65 15.42
C GLY A 90 -5.71 -5.71 14.33
N THR A 91 -4.87 -5.48 13.32
CA THR A 91 -4.55 -6.46 12.28
C THR A 91 -3.12 -6.98 12.40
N THR A 92 -2.87 -8.14 11.81
CA THR A 92 -1.58 -8.85 11.88
C THR A 92 -0.66 -8.54 10.71
N ASP A 93 -1.24 -8.22 9.56
CA ASP A 93 -0.55 -7.95 8.31
C ASP A 93 -1.34 -7.02 7.40
N GLY A 94 -0.65 -6.38 6.50
CA GLY A 94 -1.24 -5.55 5.46
C GLY A 94 -0.30 -5.41 4.26
N TYR A 95 -0.86 -5.03 3.13
CA TYR A 95 -0.09 -4.79 1.91
C TYR A 95 -0.73 -3.71 1.02
N ALA A 96 0.10 -3.15 0.18
CA ALA A 96 -0.27 -2.37 -0.99
C ALA A 96 0.38 -2.99 -2.22
N GLU A 97 -0.38 -3.16 -3.30
CA GLU A 97 0.08 -3.80 -4.53
C GLU A 97 -0.46 -3.05 -5.74
N VAL A 98 0.39 -2.84 -6.74
CA VAL A 98 0.05 -2.11 -7.96
C VAL A 98 0.52 -2.90 -9.17
N ASP A 99 -0.38 -3.16 -10.09
CA ASP A 99 -0.05 -3.64 -11.43
C ASP A 99 0.02 -2.45 -12.39
N PHE A 100 1.07 -2.41 -13.19
CA PHE A 100 1.27 -1.33 -14.16
C PHE A 100 1.94 -1.82 -15.44
N LEU A 101 1.67 -1.09 -16.52
CA LEU A 101 2.37 -1.24 -17.79
C LEU A 101 3.58 -0.31 -17.80
N GLY A 102 4.76 -0.87 -17.96
CA GLY A 102 6.00 -0.14 -18.13
C GLY A 102 6.07 0.63 -19.45
N VAL A 103 7.06 1.50 -19.59
CA VAL A 103 7.33 2.22 -20.85
C VAL A 103 7.85 1.29 -21.95
N ASP A 104 8.40 0.15 -21.56
CA ASP A 104 8.88 -0.92 -22.40
C ASP A 104 7.76 -1.88 -22.93
N GLY A 105 6.52 -1.64 -22.48
CA GLY A 105 5.35 -2.45 -22.87
C GLY A 105 5.15 -3.73 -22.06
N HIS A 106 5.99 -4.01 -21.07
CA HIS A 106 5.84 -5.14 -20.16
C HIS A 106 4.96 -4.81 -18.95
N ARG A 107 4.29 -5.83 -18.40
CA ARG A 107 3.45 -5.69 -17.21
C ARG A 107 4.26 -6.03 -15.97
N TYR A 108 4.14 -5.18 -14.97
CA TYR A 108 4.83 -5.31 -13.70
C TYR A 108 3.87 -5.29 -12.54
N ARG A 109 4.25 -5.95 -11.46
CA ARG A 109 3.59 -5.88 -10.16
C ARG A 109 4.60 -5.40 -9.12
N SER A 110 4.30 -4.30 -8.46
CA SER A 110 5.03 -3.85 -7.28
C SER A 110 4.18 -4.08 -6.04
N ARG A 111 4.77 -4.65 -5.00
CA ARG A 111 4.10 -4.97 -3.74
C ARG A 111 4.93 -4.50 -2.57
N TRP A 112 4.32 -3.67 -1.74
CA TRP A 112 4.76 -3.33 -0.40
C TRP A 112 3.99 -4.15 0.61
N SER A 113 4.65 -4.68 1.65
CA SER A 113 3.96 -5.41 2.70
C SER A 113 4.60 -5.23 4.07
N VAL A 114 3.79 -5.32 5.11
CA VAL A 114 4.19 -5.26 6.51
C VAL A 114 3.42 -6.28 7.32
N ARG A 115 4.07 -6.81 8.35
CA ARG A 115 3.43 -7.78 9.25
C ARG A 115 3.90 -7.58 10.70
N ARG A 116 3.13 -8.14 11.63
CA ARG A 116 3.50 -8.24 13.03
C ARG A 116 4.20 -9.57 13.31
N THR A 117 5.07 -9.59 14.31
CA THR A 117 5.78 -10.80 14.75
C THR A 117 4.80 -11.93 15.02
N ARG A 118 5.12 -13.13 14.48
CA ARG A 118 4.34 -14.37 14.62
C ARG A 118 2.89 -14.25 14.13
N ASN A 119 2.58 -13.25 13.28
CA ASN A 119 1.21 -12.93 12.84
C ASN A 119 0.23 -12.76 14.01
N LYS A 120 0.69 -12.13 15.10
CA LYS A 120 -0.16 -11.83 16.27
C LYS A 120 -0.41 -10.33 16.36
N VAL A 121 -1.64 -9.95 16.68
CA VAL A 121 -2.02 -8.55 16.89
C VAL A 121 -1.17 -7.89 17.98
N SER A 122 -0.77 -8.66 19.01
CA SER A 122 0.14 -8.23 20.08
C SER A 122 1.62 -8.25 19.68
N GLY A 123 1.96 -8.70 18.48
CA GLY A 123 3.34 -8.72 18.00
C GLY A 123 3.84 -7.34 17.57
N SER A 124 5.15 -7.13 17.71
CA SER A 124 5.82 -5.92 17.22
C SER A 124 5.78 -5.86 15.69
N LEU A 125 5.72 -4.64 15.14
CA LEU A 125 5.84 -4.42 13.69
C LEU A 125 7.21 -4.86 13.21
N GLN A 126 7.21 -5.65 12.14
CA GLN A 126 8.44 -6.06 11.45
C GLN A 126 8.81 -5.02 10.38
N PRO A 127 10.05 -4.99 9.90
CA PRO A 127 10.41 -4.20 8.73
C PRO A 127 9.47 -4.53 7.57
N GLN A 128 9.10 -3.50 6.81
CA GLN A 128 8.35 -3.68 5.57
C GLN A 128 9.23 -4.33 4.50
N THR A 129 8.58 -4.97 3.55
CA THR A 129 9.25 -5.57 2.39
C THR A 129 8.66 -5.00 1.11
N MET A 130 9.50 -4.85 0.09
CA MET A 130 9.07 -4.49 -1.25
C MET A 130 9.53 -5.55 -2.26
N GLU A 131 8.67 -5.85 -3.21
CA GLU A 131 8.94 -6.77 -4.29
C GLU A 131 8.42 -6.19 -5.60
N VAL A 132 9.22 -6.29 -6.66
CA VAL A 132 8.78 -5.97 -8.03
C VAL A 132 8.97 -7.21 -8.90
N LYS A 133 7.90 -7.61 -9.56
CA LYS A 133 7.87 -8.74 -10.50
C LYS A 133 7.45 -8.30 -11.89
N GLU A 134 8.06 -8.85 -12.90
CA GLU A 134 7.51 -8.85 -14.25
C GLU A 134 6.45 -9.94 -14.37
N LEU A 135 5.23 -9.58 -14.75
CA LEU A 135 4.10 -10.53 -14.78
C LEU A 135 4.12 -11.45 -15.99
N ASP A 136 4.76 -11.02 -17.08
CA ASP A 136 4.78 -11.79 -18.33
C ASP A 136 5.78 -12.96 -18.25
N THR A 137 6.88 -12.82 -17.52
CA THR A 137 7.89 -13.87 -17.31
C THR A 137 7.87 -14.47 -15.91
N GLY A 138 7.23 -13.80 -14.94
CA GLY A 138 7.26 -14.16 -13.52
C GLY A 138 8.59 -13.86 -12.82
N LEU A 139 9.49 -13.14 -13.48
CA LEU A 139 10.80 -12.80 -12.94
C LEU A 139 10.68 -11.76 -11.82
N SER A 140 11.24 -12.07 -10.65
CA SER A 140 11.40 -11.09 -9.57
C SER A 140 12.60 -10.20 -9.87
N LEU A 141 12.35 -8.89 -9.97
CA LEU A 141 13.37 -7.90 -10.33
C LEU A 141 14.01 -7.27 -9.10
N ILE A 142 13.22 -7.02 -8.06
CA ILE A 142 13.65 -6.40 -6.80
C ILE A 142 12.95 -7.10 -5.65
N HIS A 143 13.73 -7.40 -4.61
CA HIS A 143 13.22 -7.88 -3.34
C HIS A 143 14.03 -7.21 -2.21
N ILE A 144 13.39 -6.36 -1.47
CA ILE A 144 13.98 -5.60 -0.36
C ILE A 144 13.24 -5.90 0.93
#